data_ca97f5e1408fcd0e3c875718fc89d325
#
_entry.id   ca97f5e1408fcd0e3c875718fc89d325
#
_cell.length_a   1.000
_cell.length_b   1.000
_cell.length_c   1.000
_cell.angle_alpha   90.00
_cell.angle_beta   90.00
_cell.angle_gamma   90.00
#
_symmetry.space_group_name_H-M   'P 1'
#
loop_
_entity.id
_entity.type
_entity.pdbx_description
1 polymer ?
#
loop_
_entity_poly.entity_id
_entity_poly.type
_entity_poly.pdbx_seq_one_letter_code
_entity_poly.pdbx_strand_id
1 'polypeptide(L)'
;MNTSHPKPIGGTDFITKAPPDGFGMRFHVHDDGAISGKIIIRKDKQGPPGHVHGGALIALLDEAMGAAAWYAGHQAVAVHLSFDLKAAVPLDVEIAVWGEIQSKDGRKIWTTSRIILPDGRVAVDGRGLFLETPQLFEDLGDNSPFKLLE
;
A
#
# COMPACT_ATOMS: atom_id res chain seq x y z
N MET A 1 29.60 2.24 -5.57
CA MET A 1 28.38 1.58 -5.08
C MET A 1 27.17 2.45 -5.38
N ASN A 2 26.23 1.89 -6.07
CA ASN A 2 25.05 2.64 -6.47
C ASN A 2 23.96 2.48 -5.40
N THR A 3 23.69 3.55 -4.66
CA THR A 3 22.57 3.56 -3.72
C THR A 3 21.47 4.40 -4.34
N SER A 4 20.50 3.73 -4.93
CA SER A 4 19.33 4.46 -5.41
C SER A 4 18.35 4.62 -4.26
N HIS A 5 17.79 5.81 -4.17
CA HIS A 5 16.75 6.10 -3.19
C HIS A 5 15.39 5.77 -3.79
N PRO A 6 14.45 5.25 -2.99
CA PRO A 6 13.08 5.06 -3.45
C PRO A 6 12.50 6.38 -3.97
N LYS A 7 11.68 6.29 -5.02
CA LYS A 7 11.13 7.46 -5.69
C LYS A 7 9.64 7.60 -5.38
N PRO A 8 9.15 8.82 -5.16
CA PRO A 8 7.74 9.02 -4.85
C PRO A 8 6.84 8.68 -6.05
N ILE A 9 5.72 8.06 -5.75
CA ILE A 9 4.70 7.74 -6.75
C ILE A 9 3.36 8.30 -6.30
N GLY A 10 2.46 8.47 -7.26
CA GLY A 10 1.07 8.81 -6.97
C GLY A 10 0.32 7.63 -6.38
N GLY A 11 -0.92 7.86 -6.04
CA GLY A 11 -1.83 6.85 -5.51
C GLY A 11 -3.27 7.36 -5.57
N THR A 12 -4.17 6.61 -4.99
CA THR A 12 -5.58 7.00 -4.98
C THR A 12 -5.81 8.13 -3.97
N ASP A 13 -6.81 8.97 -4.25
CA ASP A 13 -7.19 10.07 -3.37
C ASP A 13 -7.52 9.60 -1.96
N PHE A 14 -8.17 8.45 -1.84
CA PHE A 14 -8.54 7.86 -0.57
C PHE A 14 -7.34 7.71 0.37
N ILE A 15 -6.18 7.42 -0.18
CA ILE A 15 -4.96 7.20 0.61
C ILE A 15 -4.09 8.46 0.66
N THR A 16 -4.00 9.21 -0.45
CA THR A 16 -3.01 10.29 -0.58
C THR A 16 -3.48 11.65 -0.07
N LYS A 17 -4.80 11.92 -0.11
CA LYS A 17 -5.31 13.19 0.40
C LYS A 17 -5.00 13.35 1.88
N ALA A 18 -4.83 14.60 2.29
CA ALA A 18 -4.58 14.91 3.70
C ALA A 18 -5.74 14.49 4.60
N PRO A 19 -5.47 14.12 5.87
CA PRO A 19 -6.54 13.86 6.82
C PRO A 19 -7.42 15.11 7.01
N PRO A 20 -8.72 14.96 7.27
CA PRO A 20 -9.42 13.68 7.49
C PRO A 20 -9.90 12.99 6.22
N ASP A 21 -9.76 13.62 5.04
CA ASP A 21 -10.30 13.10 3.78
C ASP A 21 -9.57 11.85 3.31
N GLY A 22 -8.28 11.74 3.63
CA GLY A 22 -7.46 10.59 3.33
C GLY A 22 -6.49 10.31 4.47
N PHE A 23 -5.41 9.63 4.16
CA PHE A 23 -4.38 9.27 5.14
C PHE A 23 -3.19 10.21 5.12
N GLY A 24 -3.03 10.97 4.04
CA GLY A 24 -1.83 11.76 3.81
C GLY A 24 -0.61 10.90 3.54
N MET A 25 -0.82 9.70 3.01
CA MET A 25 0.26 8.74 2.77
C MET A 25 0.90 8.97 1.40
N ARG A 26 2.22 8.98 1.38
CA ARG A 26 3.00 9.02 0.14
C ARG A 26 3.83 7.74 0.04
N PHE A 27 3.56 6.95 -0.98
CA PHE A 27 4.34 5.76 -1.26
C PHE A 27 5.52 6.08 -2.16
N HIS A 28 6.54 5.24 -2.07
CA HIS A 28 7.76 5.31 -2.87
C HIS A 28 8.01 3.95 -3.49
N VAL A 29 8.55 3.93 -4.70
CA VAL A 29 8.91 2.69 -5.39
C VAL A 29 10.41 2.49 -5.31
N HIS A 30 10.81 1.27 -4.99
CA HIS A 30 12.20 0.81 -4.98
C HIS A 30 12.59 0.28 -6.35
N ASP A 31 13.89 0.08 -6.58
CA ASP A 31 14.39 -0.39 -7.86
C ASP A 31 13.85 -1.77 -8.24
N ASP A 32 13.55 -2.61 -7.27
CA ASP A 32 12.98 -3.94 -7.50
C ASP A 32 11.45 -3.92 -7.66
N GLY A 33 10.84 -2.74 -7.61
CA GLY A 33 9.40 -2.58 -7.75
C GLY A 33 8.62 -2.65 -6.45
N ALA A 34 9.26 -2.91 -5.33
CA ALA A 34 8.60 -2.88 -4.03
C ALA A 34 8.14 -1.48 -3.71
N ILE A 35 7.03 -1.39 -2.98
CA ILE A 35 6.40 -0.13 -2.59
C ILE A 35 6.53 0.03 -1.08
N SER A 36 6.93 1.20 -0.62
CA SER A 36 7.03 1.46 0.81
C SER A 36 6.70 2.91 1.13
N GLY A 37 6.46 3.16 2.41
CA GLY A 37 6.28 4.50 2.92
C GLY A 37 6.24 4.49 4.44
N LYS A 38 6.34 5.66 5.03
CA LYS A 38 6.21 5.84 6.47
C LYS A 38 5.08 6.80 6.75
N ILE A 39 4.36 6.58 7.83
CA ILE A 39 3.21 7.40 8.17
C ILE A 39 3.02 7.43 9.68
N ILE A 40 2.53 8.56 10.16
CA ILE A 40 2.01 8.71 11.53
C ILE A 40 0.50 8.87 11.40
N ILE A 41 -0.25 7.95 12.00
CA ILE A 41 -1.71 7.96 11.92
C ILE A 41 -2.27 8.59 13.18
N ARG A 42 -3.16 9.54 12.99
CA ARG A 42 -3.75 10.34 14.05
C ARG A 42 -5.17 9.89 14.40
N LYS A 43 -5.78 10.62 15.32
CA LYS A 43 -7.06 10.27 15.94
C LYS A 43 -8.22 10.13 14.94
N ASP A 44 -8.16 10.80 13.79
CA ASP A 44 -9.21 10.70 12.77
C ASP A 44 -9.36 9.26 12.22
N LYS A 45 -8.35 8.41 12.42
CA LYS A 45 -8.38 7.00 12.00
C LYS A 45 -8.38 6.05 13.21
N GLN A 46 -8.82 6.53 14.37
CA GLN A 46 -8.86 5.71 15.59
C GLN A 46 -9.94 4.64 15.49
N GLY A 47 -9.60 3.44 15.92
CA GLY A 47 -10.53 2.35 16.21
C GLY A 47 -10.61 2.13 17.71
N PRO A 48 -9.95 1.10 18.29
CA PRO A 48 -9.89 0.96 19.73
C PRO A 48 -9.21 2.19 20.33
N PRO A 49 -9.64 2.63 21.55
CA PRO A 49 -9.05 3.83 22.12
C PRO A 49 -7.53 3.82 22.14
N GLY A 50 -6.93 4.88 21.58
CA GLY A 50 -5.49 5.05 21.50
C GLY A 50 -4.81 4.30 20.38
N HIS A 51 -5.56 3.62 19.54
CA HIS A 51 -5.00 2.75 18.49
C HIS A 51 -5.66 3.00 17.14
N VAL A 52 -4.94 2.66 16.09
CA VAL A 52 -5.42 2.80 14.71
C VAL A 52 -6.49 1.75 14.43
N HIS A 53 -7.54 2.16 13.72
CA HIS A 53 -8.59 1.26 13.28
C HIS A 53 -8.00 0.15 12.38
N GLY A 54 -8.37 -1.11 12.65
CA GLY A 54 -7.87 -2.25 11.88
C GLY A 54 -8.13 -2.12 10.39
N GLY A 55 -9.33 -1.66 10.03
CA GLY A 55 -9.69 -1.41 8.62
C GLY A 55 -8.83 -0.34 7.97
N ALA A 56 -8.38 0.66 8.73
CA ALA A 56 -7.48 1.68 8.21
C ALA A 56 -6.12 1.09 7.87
N LEU A 57 -5.59 0.22 8.72
CA LEU A 57 -4.34 -0.49 8.45
C LEU A 57 -4.44 -1.36 7.20
N ILE A 58 -5.55 -2.08 7.06
CA ILE A 58 -5.83 -2.91 5.89
C ILE A 58 -5.90 -2.07 4.62
N ALA A 59 -6.51 -0.88 4.69
CA ALA A 59 -6.61 0.02 3.55
C ALA A 59 -5.22 0.43 3.04
N LEU A 60 -4.29 0.73 3.94
CA LEU A 60 -2.92 1.07 3.56
C LEU A 60 -2.21 -0.10 2.88
N LEU A 61 -2.42 -1.31 3.37
CA LEU A 61 -1.79 -2.50 2.80
C LEU A 61 -2.40 -2.88 1.46
N ASP A 62 -3.72 -2.75 1.31
CA ASP A 62 -4.39 -2.94 0.03
C ASP A 62 -3.81 -1.98 -1.02
N GLU A 63 -3.69 -0.71 -0.68
CA GLU A 63 -3.12 0.28 -1.60
C GLU A 63 -1.66 -0.06 -1.95
N ALA A 64 -0.84 -0.45 -0.97
CA ALA A 64 0.56 -0.77 -1.22
C ALA A 64 0.71 -1.95 -2.18
N MET A 65 -0.12 -2.98 -2.00
CA MET A 65 -0.12 -4.14 -2.90
C MET A 65 -0.61 -3.77 -4.29
N GLY A 66 -1.69 -3.01 -4.36
CA GLY A 66 -2.24 -2.53 -5.64
C GLY A 66 -1.26 -1.63 -6.37
N ALA A 67 -0.60 -0.73 -5.65
CA ALA A 67 0.41 0.15 -6.23
C ALA A 67 1.57 -0.64 -6.82
N ALA A 68 1.99 -1.72 -6.16
CA ALA A 68 3.05 -2.59 -6.69
C ALA A 68 2.64 -3.21 -8.03
N ALA A 69 1.39 -3.69 -8.12
CA ALA A 69 0.87 -4.28 -9.36
C ALA A 69 0.76 -3.23 -10.46
N TRP A 70 0.16 -2.09 -10.17
CA TRP A 70 -0.09 -1.04 -11.17
C TRP A 70 1.20 -0.38 -11.65
N TYR A 71 2.12 -0.09 -10.73
CA TYR A 71 3.39 0.53 -11.12
C TYR A 71 4.20 -0.40 -12.04
N ALA A 72 4.08 -1.71 -11.84
CA ALA A 72 4.73 -2.72 -12.68
C ALA A 72 4.06 -2.85 -14.06
N GLY A 73 2.98 -2.13 -14.31
CA GLY A 73 2.29 -2.13 -15.61
C GLY A 73 1.08 -3.06 -15.66
N HIS A 74 0.63 -3.58 -14.54
CA HIS A 74 -0.50 -4.51 -14.50
C HIS A 74 -1.74 -3.80 -13.97
N GLN A 75 -2.70 -3.56 -14.86
CA GLN A 75 -4.00 -3.00 -14.49
C GLN A 75 -4.85 -4.10 -13.87
N ALA A 76 -4.99 -4.07 -12.55
CA ALA A 76 -5.54 -5.18 -11.82
C ALA A 76 -6.47 -4.72 -10.69
N VAL A 77 -7.31 -5.63 -10.24
CA VAL A 77 -8.19 -5.42 -9.09
C VAL A 77 -7.95 -6.53 -8.08
N ALA A 78 -8.08 -6.23 -6.80
CA ALA A 78 -8.02 -7.23 -5.75
C ALA A 78 -9.25 -8.13 -5.84
N VAL A 79 -9.03 -9.44 -5.84
CA VAL A 79 -10.12 -10.43 -5.82
C VAL A 79 -10.13 -11.22 -4.52
N HIS A 80 -9.02 -11.23 -3.79
CA HIS A 80 -8.95 -11.86 -2.48
C HIS A 80 -7.86 -11.18 -1.66
N LEU A 81 -8.20 -10.81 -0.43
CA LEU A 81 -7.27 -10.21 0.52
C LEU A 81 -7.36 -10.96 1.85
N SER A 82 -6.21 -11.22 2.47
CA SER A 82 -6.19 -11.79 3.82
C SER A 82 -5.13 -11.11 4.65
N PHE A 83 -5.46 -10.86 5.92
CA PHE A 83 -4.61 -10.10 6.82
C PHE A 83 -4.59 -10.75 8.21
N ASP A 84 -3.40 -10.77 8.81
CA ASP A 84 -3.22 -11.15 10.20
C ASP A 84 -2.81 -9.89 10.96
N LEU A 85 -3.69 -9.42 11.85
CA LEU A 85 -3.42 -8.27 12.70
C LEU A 85 -2.80 -8.79 13.98
N LYS A 86 -1.48 -8.81 14.02
CA LYS A 86 -0.70 -9.47 15.08
C LYS A 86 -0.48 -8.59 16.30
N ALA A 87 -0.47 -7.27 16.11
CA ALA A 87 -0.26 -6.30 17.18
C ALA A 87 -1.08 -5.05 16.91
N ALA A 88 -1.63 -4.46 17.95
CA ALA A 88 -2.31 -3.18 17.84
C ALA A 88 -1.29 -2.09 17.50
N VAL A 89 -1.66 -1.17 16.61
CA VAL A 89 -0.81 -0.06 16.21
C VAL A 89 -1.25 1.19 16.97
N PRO A 90 -0.38 1.76 17.82
CA PRO A 90 -0.72 2.98 18.55
C PRO A 90 -0.90 4.17 17.60
N LEU A 91 -1.75 5.10 17.97
CA LEU A 91 -1.80 6.40 17.32
C LEU A 91 -0.51 7.16 17.60
N ASP A 92 -0.19 8.11 16.71
CA ASP A 92 0.88 9.09 16.91
C ASP A 92 2.29 8.48 16.95
N VAL A 93 2.47 7.27 16.41
CA VAL A 93 3.80 6.69 16.20
C VAL A 93 4.03 6.47 14.72
N GLU A 94 5.27 6.65 14.28
CA GLU A 94 5.62 6.42 12.88
C GLU A 94 5.72 4.93 12.60
N ILE A 95 4.96 4.46 11.60
CA ILE A 95 5.00 3.08 11.13
C ILE A 95 5.50 3.04 9.69
N ALA A 96 6.06 1.90 9.31
CA ALA A 96 6.44 1.64 7.93
C ALA A 96 5.41 0.70 7.28
N VAL A 97 5.08 1.00 6.02
CA VAL A 97 4.16 0.21 5.21
C VAL A 97 4.94 -0.34 4.03
N TRP A 98 4.77 -1.61 3.73
CA TRP A 98 5.50 -2.29 2.65
C TRP A 98 4.54 -3.16 1.85
N GLY A 99 4.70 -3.15 0.50
CA GLY A 99 3.95 -4.03 -0.38
C GLY A 99 4.78 -4.40 -1.60
N GLU A 100 4.60 -5.62 -2.10
CA GLU A 100 5.36 -6.08 -3.26
C GLU A 100 4.64 -7.22 -3.97
N ILE A 101 4.97 -7.41 -5.24
CA ILE A 101 4.53 -8.58 -6.00
C ILE A 101 5.43 -9.74 -5.60
N GLN A 102 4.81 -10.85 -5.23
CA GLN A 102 5.54 -12.07 -4.93
C GLN A 102 5.71 -12.94 -6.17
N SER A 103 4.64 -13.10 -6.96
CA SER A 103 4.67 -13.89 -8.18
C SER A 103 3.51 -13.50 -9.09
N LYS A 104 3.63 -13.87 -10.36
CA LYS A 104 2.57 -13.67 -11.34
C LYS A 104 2.44 -14.93 -12.18
N ASP A 105 1.21 -15.41 -12.34
CA ASP A 105 0.89 -16.57 -13.17
C ASP A 105 -0.31 -16.20 -14.04
N GLY A 106 -0.05 -15.94 -15.34
CA GLY A 106 -1.09 -15.46 -16.23
C GLY A 106 -1.66 -14.14 -15.74
N ARG A 107 -2.96 -14.10 -15.51
CA ARG A 107 -3.65 -12.91 -15.01
C ARG A 107 -3.59 -12.77 -13.48
N LYS A 108 -3.12 -13.79 -12.77
CA LYS A 108 -3.08 -13.80 -11.31
C LYS A 108 -1.79 -13.19 -10.80
N ILE A 109 -1.91 -12.19 -9.95
CA ILE A 109 -0.78 -11.49 -9.35
C ILE A 109 -0.87 -11.69 -7.83
N TRP A 110 0.11 -12.43 -7.28
CA TRP A 110 0.18 -12.69 -5.86
C TRP A 110 1.05 -11.61 -5.21
N THR A 111 0.52 -10.98 -4.18
CA THR A 111 1.18 -9.86 -3.50
C THR A 111 1.29 -10.12 -2.01
N THR A 112 2.27 -9.49 -1.38
CA THR A 112 2.44 -9.50 0.08
C THR A 112 2.61 -8.08 0.59
N SER A 113 2.31 -7.89 1.86
CA SER A 113 2.40 -6.57 2.49
C SER A 113 2.61 -6.71 3.99
N ARG A 114 3.11 -5.64 4.62
CA ARG A 114 3.26 -5.63 6.07
C ARG A 114 3.32 -4.21 6.61
N ILE A 115 2.91 -4.08 7.87
CA ILE A 115 3.13 -2.88 8.66
C ILE A 115 4.16 -3.21 9.73
N ILE A 116 5.17 -2.36 9.83
CA ILE A 116 6.30 -2.55 10.73
C ILE A 116 6.30 -1.43 11.76
N LEU A 117 6.33 -1.81 13.03
CA LEU A 117 6.39 -0.89 14.16
C LEU A 117 7.80 -0.34 14.33
N PRO A 118 7.96 0.78 15.09
CA PRO A 118 9.29 1.37 15.29
C PRO A 118 10.34 0.41 15.88
N ASP A 119 9.91 -0.59 16.65
CA ASP A 119 10.81 -1.59 17.22
C ASP A 119 11.14 -2.74 16.27
N GLY A 120 10.63 -2.70 15.05
CA GLY A 120 10.89 -3.72 14.03
C GLY A 120 9.90 -4.87 14.00
N ARG A 121 8.95 -4.94 14.95
CA ARG A 121 7.92 -5.99 14.92
C ARG A 121 6.96 -5.76 13.77
N VAL A 122 6.50 -6.85 13.16
CA VAL A 122 5.45 -6.82 12.15
C VAL A 122 4.10 -6.78 12.87
N ALA A 123 3.41 -5.67 12.76
CA ALA A 123 2.09 -5.51 13.39
C ALA A 123 0.98 -6.12 12.55
N VAL A 124 1.07 -6.00 11.23
CA VAL A 124 0.09 -6.57 10.31
C VAL A 124 0.84 -7.23 9.16
N ASP A 125 0.40 -8.41 8.78
CA ASP A 125 0.93 -9.19 7.67
C ASP A 125 -0.22 -9.43 6.71
N GLY A 126 -0.05 -9.08 5.44
CA GLY A 126 -1.11 -9.14 4.46
C GLY A 126 -0.71 -9.88 3.19
N ARG A 127 -1.70 -10.48 2.56
CA ARG A 127 -1.55 -11.14 1.26
C ARG A 127 -2.73 -10.77 0.39
N GLY A 128 -2.47 -10.64 -0.91
CA GLY A 128 -3.51 -10.33 -1.86
C GLY A 128 -3.34 -11.09 -3.15
N LEU A 129 -4.46 -11.54 -3.68
CA LEU A 129 -4.53 -12.00 -5.06
C LEU A 129 -5.21 -10.90 -5.86
N PHE A 130 -4.48 -10.36 -6.82
CA PHE A 130 -4.98 -9.38 -7.78
C PHE A 130 -5.15 -10.06 -9.12
N LEU A 131 -6.17 -9.66 -9.85
CA LEU A 131 -6.45 -10.20 -11.16
C LEU A 131 -6.26 -9.11 -12.20
N GLU A 132 -5.42 -9.37 -13.18
CA GLU A 132 -5.19 -8.43 -14.27
C GLU A 132 -6.45 -8.33 -15.12
N THR A 133 -7.02 -7.11 -15.21
CA THR A 133 -8.30 -6.85 -15.86
C THR A 133 -8.22 -5.57 -16.68
N PRO A 134 -7.35 -5.52 -17.71
CA PRO A 134 -7.17 -4.28 -18.48
C PRO A 134 -8.45 -3.79 -19.14
N GLN A 135 -9.38 -4.70 -19.42
CA GLN A 135 -10.66 -4.33 -20.03
C GLN A 135 -11.50 -3.39 -19.14
N LEU A 136 -11.27 -3.37 -17.83
CA LEU A 136 -11.97 -2.44 -16.94
C LEU A 136 -11.43 -1.01 -17.03
N PHE A 137 -10.25 -0.84 -17.64
CA PHE A 137 -9.51 0.41 -17.61
C PHE A 137 -9.19 0.92 -19.02
N GLU A 138 -9.95 0.51 -20.04
CA GLU A 138 -9.69 0.87 -21.43
C GLU A 138 -9.73 2.39 -21.65
N ASP A 139 -10.58 3.10 -20.93
CA ASP A 139 -10.71 4.55 -21.06
C ASP A 139 -9.65 5.33 -20.28
N LEU A 140 -8.82 4.65 -19.50
CA LEU A 140 -7.82 5.31 -18.66
C LEU A 140 -6.62 5.83 -19.48
N GLY A 141 -6.24 5.12 -20.53
CA GLY A 141 -5.03 5.44 -21.28
C GLY A 141 -3.80 5.36 -20.39
N ASP A 142 -2.97 6.40 -20.42
CA ASP A 142 -1.76 6.50 -19.61
C ASP A 142 -1.98 7.23 -18.30
N ASN A 143 -3.22 7.35 -17.85
CA ASN A 143 -3.59 8.14 -16.67
C ASN A 143 -3.64 7.33 -15.38
N SER A 144 -2.77 6.33 -15.24
CA SER A 144 -2.65 5.59 -13.98
C SER A 144 -2.29 6.56 -12.84
N PRO A 145 -2.95 6.45 -11.67
CA PRO A 145 -2.56 7.25 -10.51
C PRO A 145 -1.21 6.81 -9.93
N PHE A 146 -0.78 5.58 -10.22
CA PHE A 146 0.42 4.99 -9.63
C PHE A 146 1.63 5.18 -10.54
N LYS A 147 2.02 6.42 -10.77
CA LYS A 147 3.20 6.72 -11.58
C LYS A 147 4.13 7.66 -10.84
N LEU A 148 5.37 7.73 -11.31
CA LEU A 148 6.39 8.58 -10.70
C LEU A 148 5.90 10.03 -10.61
N LEU A 149 6.19 10.64 -9.47
CA LEU A 149 6.00 12.07 -9.26
C LEU A 149 7.35 12.76 -9.47
N GLU A 150 7.29 13.93 -10.09
CA GLU A 150 8.51 14.74 -10.32
C GLU A 150 8.96 15.46 -9.08
#